data_6a642b16ca7839cfa0c1a1b3e25a2e02
#
_entry.id   6a642b16ca7839cfa0c1a1b3e25a2e02
#
_cell.length_a   1.000
_cell.length_b   1.000
_cell.length_c   1.000
_cell.angle_alpha   90.00
_cell.angle_beta   90.00
_cell.angle_gamma   90.00
#
_symmetry.space_group_name_H-M   'P 1'
#
loop_
_entity.id
_entity.type
_entity.pdbx_description
1 polymer ?
#
loop_
_entity_poly.entity_id
_entity_poly.type
_entity_poly.pdbx_seq_one_letter_code
_entity_poly.pdbx_strand_id
1 'polypeptide(L)'
;MKRSALLLTVAATMVVSPAAPAAADEPRFERLSNERGRTYWSTVQRAVPVRSQPGRHSRKTGALSRFTYYGRTDVVLTLRRSGNWVHVRYSGLGRRTGWVPSSAISPLRLNRTWIVIDKRAKRLRAYRDGRLLVKAPIGIGAAGSPTPGGRFFIRERLVPSNPNGIYGVLAFGLSAYSRHRTDWPGGGQVGIHGTNQPQLIPGRISNGCIRLRNADVRRLGRVVQRGTPVRIR
;
A
#
# COMPACT_ATOMS: atom_id res chain seq x y z
N MET A 1 30.34 -94.10 10.47
CA MET A 1 30.73 -92.69 10.69
C MET A 1 29.68 -91.82 10.01
N LYS A 2 28.76 -91.21 10.79
CA LYS A 2 27.66 -90.34 10.31
C LYS A 2 28.08 -88.90 10.55
N ARG A 3 28.17 -88.08 9.48
CA ARG A 3 28.43 -86.65 9.57
C ARG A 3 27.09 -85.91 9.54
N SER A 4 26.74 -85.29 10.66
CA SER A 4 25.59 -84.40 10.73
C SER A 4 25.97 -83.00 10.17
N ALA A 5 25.24 -82.50 9.16
CA ALA A 5 25.35 -81.14 8.67
C ALA A 5 24.41 -80.23 9.47
N LEU A 6 24.96 -79.17 10.04
CA LEU A 6 24.25 -78.16 10.80
C LEU A 6 23.85 -77.03 9.78
N LEU A 7 22.56 -76.85 9.50
CA LEU A 7 22.03 -75.75 8.70
C LEU A 7 21.88 -74.53 9.60
N LEU A 8 22.67 -73.47 9.30
CA LEU A 8 22.51 -72.16 9.92
C LEU A 8 21.46 -71.35 9.11
N THR A 9 20.32 -71.10 9.72
CA THR A 9 19.30 -70.21 9.18
C THR A 9 19.60 -68.75 9.59
N VAL A 10 19.98 -67.87 8.63
CA VAL A 10 20.15 -66.42 8.85
C VAL A 10 18.82 -65.75 8.68
N ALA A 11 18.22 -65.23 9.74
CA ALA A 11 17.05 -64.45 9.74
C ALA A 11 17.43 -62.96 9.35
N ALA A 12 17.03 -62.49 8.17
CA ALA A 12 17.21 -61.13 7.76
C ALA A 12 16.12 -60.23 8.41
N THR A 13 16.49 -59.45 9.38
CA THR A 13 15.63 -58.42 9.96
C THR A 13 15.56 -57.22 9.03
N MET A 14 14.39 -57.01 8.38
CA MET A 14 14.10 -55.76 7.62
C MET A 14 13.92 -54.61 8.61
N VAL A 15 14.85 -53.67 8.58
CA VAL A 15 14.72 -52.41 9.29
C VAL A 15 13.85 -51.49 8.42
N VAL A 16 12.60 -51.30 8.81
CA VAL A 16 11.71 -50.30 8.19
C VAL A 16 12.11 -48.92 8.72
N SER A 17 12.84 -48.12 7.91
CA SER A 17 13.11 -46.73 8.24
C SER A 17 11.80 -45.93 8.21
N PRO A 18 11.46 -45.15 9.24
CA PRO A 18 10.32 -44.28 9.20
C PRO A 18 10.57 -43.22 8.11
N ALA A 19 9.60 -43.07 7.19
CA ALA A 19 9.62 -42.02 6.18
C ALA A 19 9.68 -40.66 6.90
N ALA A 20 10.70 -39.86 6.57
CA ALA A 20 10.79 -38.47 7.06
C ALA A 20 9.50 -37.73 6.74
N PRO A 21 8.94 -36.93 7.67
CA PRO A 21 7.76 -36.12 7.38
C PRO A 21 8.07 -35.23 6.21
N ALA A 22 7.18 -35.21 5.19
CA ALA A 22 7.29 -34.34 4.05
C ALA A 22 7.42 -32.88 4.55
N ALA A 23 8.54 -32.24 4.20
CA ALA A 23 8.77 -30.83 4.54
C ALA A 23 7.55 -30.03 4.07
N ALA A 24 6.85 -29.37 4.98
CA ALA A 24 5.72 -28.50 4.66
C ALA A 24 6.24 -27.47 3.64
N ASP A 25 5.65 -27.47 2.44
CA ASP A 25 6.06 -26.58 1.33
C ASP A 25 5.98 -25.14 1.85
N GLU A 26 7.12 -24.49 2.05
CA GLU A 26 7.16 -23.10 2.52
C GLU A 26 6.29 -22.24 1.58
N PRO A 27 5.44 -21.36 2.11
CA PRO A 27 4.50 -20.60 1.29
C PRO A 27 5.27 -19.76 0.27
N ARG A 28 5.20 -20.14 -1.01
CA ARG A 28 5.82 -19.41 -2.12
C ARG A 28 5.16 -18.04 -2.27
N PHE A 29 5.92 -16.98 -2.05
CA PHE A 29 5.47 -15.59 -2.18
C PHE A 29 5.79 -15.03 -3.56
N GLU A 30 4.80 -14.92 -4.43
CA GLU A 30 4.92 -14.19 -5.69
C GLU A 30 4.94 -12.69 -5.42
N ARG A 31 5.99 -11.98 -5.87
CA ARG A 31 6.06 -10.52 -5.78
C ARG A 31 5.25 -9.87 -6.90
N LEU A 32 4.21 -9.12 -6.56
CA LEU A 32 3.35 -8.41 -7.51
C LEU A 32 3.86 -6.99 -7.80
N SER A 33 4.18 -6.21 -6.76
CA SER A 33 4.49 -4.78 -6.89
C SER A 33 5.87 -4.41 -6.37
N ASN A 34 6.54 -3.45 -7.04
CA ASN A 34 7.75 -2.80 -6.55
C ASN A 34 7.51 -1.39 -6.00
N GLU A 35 6.26 -0.90 -6.06
CA GLU A 35 5.83 0.44 -5.64
C GLU A 35 6.59 1.59 -6.35
N ARG A 36 7.07 1.33 -7.55
CA ARG A 36 7.69 2.30 -8.48
C ARG A 36 7.06 2.14 -9.86
N GLY A 37 7.77 1.66 -10.86
CA GLY A 37 7.24 1.51 -12.22
C GLY A 37 6.29 0.32 -12.44
N ARG A 38 6.16 -0.61 -11.49
CA ARG A 38 5.21 -1.74 -11.54
C ARG A 38 4.50 -1.87 -10.21
N THR A 39 3.26 -1.41 -10.17
CA THR A 39 2.41 -1.48 -8.98
C THR A 39 1.03 -1.95 -9.34
N TYR A 40 0.59 -3.04 -8.70
CA TYR A 40 -0.79 -3.49 -8.82
C TYR A 40 -1.63 -2.95 -7.66
N TRP A 41 -2.87 -2.64 -7.97
CA TRP A 41 -3.87 -2.17 -7.02
C TRP A 41 -5.23 -2.79 -7.32
N SER A 42 -6.10 -2.77 -6.34
CA SER A 42 -7.47 -3.30 -6.43
C SER A 42 -8.43 -2.45 -5.61
N THR A 43 -9.71 -2.54 -5.93
CA THR A 43 -10.78 -2.02 -5.07
C THR A 43 -11.19 -3.07 -4.05
N VAL A 44 -11.60 -2.64 -2.86
CA VAL A 44 -12.14 -3.54 -1.82
C VAL A 44 -13.58 -3.89 -2.18
N GLN A 45 -13.88 -5.18 -2.34
CA GLN A 45 -15.23 -5.67 -2.68
C GLN A 45 -16.09 -5.91 -1.44
N ARG A 46 -15.47 -6.34 -0.33
CA ARG A 46 -16.14 -6.58 0.95
C ARG A 46 -15.23 -6.27 2.12
N ALA A 47 -15.81 -5.89 3.25
CA ALA A 47 -15.08 -5.72 4.50
C ALA A 47 -14.53 -7.06 4.99
N VAL A 48 -13.26 -7.10 5.35
CA VAL A 48 -12.59 -8.32 5.86
C VAL A 48 -11.51 -7.95 6.88
N PRO A 49 -11.21 -8.86 7.84
CA PRO A 49 -10.04 -8.70 8.69
C PRO A 49 -8.75 -8.82 7.87
N VAL A 50 -7.78 -7.98 8.21
CA VAL A 50 -6.41 -8.07 7.72
C VAL A 50 -5.61 -8.94 8.68
N ARG A 51 -4.79 -9.84 8.14
CA ARG A 51 -4.06 -10.86 8.88
C ARG A 51 -2.54 -10.68 8.80
N SER A 52 -1.82 -11.17 9.80
CA SER A 52 -0.35 -11.10 9.84
C SER A 52 0.31 -12.02 8.82
N GLN A 53 -0.33 -13.15 8.48
CA GLN A 53 0.13 -14.16 7.54
C GLN A 53 -1.04 -14.69 6.70
N PRO A 54 -0.80 -15.38 5.57
CA PRO A 54 -1.83 -16.12 4.87
C PRO A 54 -2.50 -17.14 5.81
N GLY A 55 -3.84 -17.22 5.78
CA GLY A 55 -4.58 -18.19 6.59
C GLY A 55 -5.64 -17.55 7.50
N ARG A 56 -6.79 -18.25 7.65
CA ARG A 56 -7.94 -17.76 8.43
C ARG A 56 -7.67 -17.67 9.93
N HIS A 57 -6.76 -18.47 10.45
CA HIS A 57 -6.42 -18.56 11.87
C HIS A 57 -5.26 -17.66 12.29
N SER A 58 -4.55 -17.01 11.34
CA SER A 58 -3.47 -16.11 11.67
C SER A 58 -3.99 -14.83 12.37
N ARG A 59 -3.13 -14.20 13.17
CA ARG A 59 -3.49 -13.03 14.01
C ARG A 59 -4.07 -11.88 13.18
N LYS A 60 -5.18 -11.30 13.62
CA LYS A 60 -5.76 -10.08 13.04
C LYS A 60 -4.85 -8.88 13.35
N THR A 61 -4.55 -8.07 12.34
CA THR A 61 -3.71 -6.86 12.45
C THR A 61 -4.46 -5.59 12.06
N GLY A 62 -5.69 -5.72 11.56
CA GLY A 62 -6.54 -4.62 11.14
C GLY A 62 -7.77 -5.13 10.39
N ALA A 63 -8.42 -4.22 9.68
CA ALA A 63 -9.55 -4.53 8.82
C ALA A 63 -9.53 -3.66 7.56
N LEU A 64 -10.06 -4.19 6.46
CA LEU A 64 -10.43 -3.42 5.29
C LEU A 64 -11.90 -3.02 5.41
N SER A 65 -12.21 -1.77 5.08
CA SER A 65 -13.55 -1.28 4.82
C SER A 65 -13.81 -1.29 3.32
N ARG A 66 -15.04 -1.59 2.90
CA ARG A 66 -15.44 -1.50 1.50
C ARG A 66 -15.46 -0.05 1.02
N PHE A 67 -15.83 0.89 1.88
CA PHE A 67 -16.00 2.29 1.54
C PHE A 67 -15.05 3.20 2.32
N THR A 68 -14.66 4.30 1.70
CA THR A 68 -13.95 5.40 2.32
C THR A 68 -14.93 6.29 3.10
N TYR A 69 -14.41 7.26 3.86
CA TYR A 69 -15.21 8.28 4.53
C TYR A 69 -16.16 9.01 3.57
N TYR A 70 -15.74 9.22 2.32
CA TYR A 70 -16.54 9.91 1.29
C TYR A 70 -17.47 8.97 0.50
N GLY A 71 -17.78 7.78 1.02
CA GLY A 71 -18.68 6.80 0.39
C GLY A 71 -18.14 6.14 -0.89
N ARG A 72 -16.88 6.37 -1.25
CA ARG A 72 -16.26 5.75 -2.43
C ARG A 72 -15.71 4.38 -2.09
N THR A 73 -15.79 3.44 -3.02
CA THR A 73 -15.13 2.13 -2.85
C THR A 73 -13.64 2.32 -2.52
N ASP A 74 -13.17 1.73 -1.42
CA ASP A 74 -11.78 1.84 -1.00
C ASP A 74 -10.82 1.07 -1.92
N VAL A 75 -9.55 1.41 -1.89
CA VAL A 75 -8.49 0.77 -2.68
C VAL A 75 -7.35 0.31 -1.80
N VAL A 76 -6.64 -0.71 -2.29
CA VAL A 76 -5.42 -1.23 -1.69
C VAL A 76 -4.34 -1.39 -2.76
N LEU A 77 -3.06 -1.26 -2.37
CA LEU A 77 -1.97 -1.77 -3.20
C LEU A 77 -1.79 -3.25 -2.91
N THR A 78 -1.58 -4.04 -3.95
CA THR A 78 -1.30 -5.47 -3.85
C THR A 78 0.20 -5.71 -4.01
N LEU A 79 0.84 -6.24 -2.97
CA LEU A 79 2.29 -6.31 -2.86
C LEU A 79 2.84 -7.69 -3.23
N ARG A 80 2.18 -8.74 -2.73
CA ARG A 80 2.57 -10.15 -2.90
C ARG A 80 1.33 -11.04 -2.95
N ARG A 81 1.49 -12.25 -3.48
CA ARG A 81 0.46 -13.30 -3.48
C ARG A 81 1.04 -14.58 -2.85
N SER A 82 0.19 -15.36 -2.19
CA SER A 82 0.46 -16.73 -1.75
C SER A 82 -0.87 -17.50 -1.82
N GLY A 83 -1.01 -18.39 -2.78
CA GLY A 83 -2.27 -19.08 -3.06
C GLY A 83 -3.44 -18.10 -3.20
N ASN A 84 -4.50 -18.32 -2.42
CA ASN A 84 -5.71 -17.49 -2.39
C ASN A 84 -5.60 -16.27 -1.45
N TRP A 85 -4.37 -15.87 -1.04
CA TRP A 85 -4.13 -14.73 -0.18
C TRP A 85 -3.29 -13.66 -0.89
N VAL A 86 -3.61 -12.39 -0.63
CA VAL A 86 -2.88 -11.25 -1.17
C VAL A 86 -2.40 -10.37 -0.01
N HIS A 87 -1.09 -10.09 0.00
CA HIS A 87 -0.50 -9.11 0.91
C HIS A 87 -0.74 -7.71 0.36
N VAL A 88 -1.47 -6.91 1.11
CA VAL A 88 -1.89 -5.57 0.70
C VAL A 88 -1.27 -4.48 1.57
N ARG A 89 -1.10 -3.30 0.99
CA ARG A 89 -0.96 -2.03 1.71
C ARG A 89 -2.31 -1.35 1.73
N TYR A 90 -2.77 -0.93 2.90
CA TYR A 90 -4.07 -0.30 3.09
C TYR A 90 -3.95 1.00 3.91
N SER A 91 -5.04 1.75 3.99
CA SER A 91 -5.11 3.06 4.64
C SER A 91 -5.06 2.97 6.16
N GLY A 92 -4.51 3.98 6.82
CA GLY A 92 -4.51 4.11 8.27
C GLY A 92 -3.26 4.76 8.82
N LEU A 93 -3.20 4.90 10.13
CA LEU A 93 -2.04 5.41 10.85
C LEU A 93 -0.87 4.42 10.75
N GLY A 94 0.33 4.95 10.46
CA GLY A 94 1.56 4.16 10.35
C GLY A 94 1.66 3.32 9.07
N ARG A 95 2.48 2.27 9.14
CA ARG A 95 2.66 1.32 8.01
C ARG A 95 1.62 0.21 8.12
N ARG A 96 0.58 0.30 7.34
CA ARG A 96 -0.48 -0.69 7.32
C ARG A 96 -0.29 -1.66 6.15
N THR A 97 0.15 -2.87 6.45
CA THR A 97 0.21 -3.99 5.51
C THR A 97 -0.26 -5.26 6.19
N GLY A 98 -0.76 -6.20 5.40
CA GLY A 98 -1.17 -7.51 5.88
C GLY A 98 -1.87 -8.31 4.80
N TRP A 99 -2.34 -9.50 5.16
CA TRP A 99 -2.90 -10.47 4.23
C TRP A 99 -4.42 -10.47 4.27
N VAL A 100 -5.02 -10.53 3.08
CA VAL A 100 -6.47 -10.66 2.90
C VAL A 100 -6.77 -11.75 1.87
N PRO A 101 -7.94 -12.40 1.92
CA PRO A 101 -8.36 -13.31 0.85
C PRO A 101 -8.41 -12.58 -0.49
N SER A 102 -7.95 -13.20 -1.58
CA SER A 102 -8.02 -12.63 -2.93
C SER A 102 -9.47 -12.32 -3.35
N SER A 103 -10.44 -13.08 -2.87
CA SER A 103 -11.88 -12.86 -3.10
C SER A 103 -12.45 -11.60 -2.42
N ALA A 104 -11.67 -10.91 -1.55
CA ALA A 104 -12.09 -9.68 -0.90
C ALA A 104 -11.78 -8.42 -1.73
N ILE A 105 -11.04 -8.56 -2.82
CA ILE A 105 -10.59 -7.47 -3.69
C ILE A 105 -10.93 -7.75 -5.15
N SER A 106 -11.07 -6.69 -5.96
CA SER A 106 -11.28 -6.81 -7.40
C SER A 106 -10.05 -7.38 -8.13
N PRO A 107 -10.17 -7.77 -9.41
CA PRO A 107 -9.02 -8.09 -10.23
C PRO A 107 -7.93 -7.02 -10.18
N LEU A 108 -6.67 -7.44 -10.30
CA LEU A 108 -5.50 -6.59 -10.20
C LEU A 108 -5.44 -5.60 -11.38
N ARG A 109 -5.18 -4.35 -11.09
CA ARG A 109 -4.98 -3.28 -12.08
C ARG A 109 -3.54 -2.79 -12.02
N LEU A 110 -2.85 -2.77 -13.15
CA LEU A 110 -1.47 -2.28 -13.23
C LEU A 110 -1.42 -0.75 -13.22
N ASN A 111 -0.52 -0.20 -12.45
CA ASN A 111 -0.13 1.20 -12.47
C ASN A 111 1.38 1.32 -12.62
N ARG A 112 1.81 2.13 -13.59
CA ARG A 112 3.23 2.39 -13.90
C ARG A 112 3.70 3.76 -13.42
N THR A 113 2.78 4.55 -12.86
CA THR A 113 3.07 5.90 -12.33
C THR A 113 3.36 5.83 -10.84
N TRP A 114 4.28 6.65 -10.35
CA TRP A 114 4.60 6.79 -8.94
C TRP A 114 5.06 8.20 -8.60
N ILE A 115 4.91 8.59 -7.32
CA ILE A 115 5.20 9.93 -6.82
C ILE A 115 6.30 9.87 -5.75
N VAL A 116 7.20 10.84 -5.77
CA VAL A 116 8.15 11.14 -4.69
C VAL A 116 7.87 12.53 -4.16
N ILE A 117 7.63 12.63 -2.86
CA ILE A 117 7.58 13.86 -2.09
C ILE A 117 8.89 13.97 -1.32
N ASP A 118 9.69 14.97 -1.64
CA ASP A 118 10.91 15.33 -0.92
C ASP A 118 10.60 16.52 0.00
N LYS A 119 10.48 16.24 1.30
CA LYS A 119 10.13 17.25 2.30
C LYS A 119 11.25 18.27 2.52
N ARG A 120 12.50 17.83 2.45
CA ARG A 120 13.66 18.71 2.63
C ARG A 120 13.76 19.69 1.45
N ALA A 121 13.68 19.17 0.23
CA ALA A 121 13.73 19.98 -0.99
C ALA A 121 12.39 20.69 -1.29
N LYS A 122 11.32 20.44 -0.50
CA LYS A 122 9.95 20.93 -0.73
C LYS A 122 9.52 20.75 -2.20
N ARG A 123 9.66 19.53 -2.70
CA ARG A 123 9.42 19.20 -4.11
C ARG A 123 8.69 17.89 -4.31
N LEU A 124 7.73 17.91 -5.22
CA LEU A 124 7.06 16.74 -5.75
C LEU A 124 7.66 16.38 -7.10
N ARG A 125 7.85 15.08 -7.33
CA ARG A 125 8.16 14.50 -8.65
C ARG A 125 7.21 13.33 -8.92
N ALA A 126 6.61 13.30 -10.11
CA ALA A 126 5.82 12.16 -10.59
C ALA A 126 6.51 11.55 -11.81
N TYR A 127 6.58 10.24 -11.84
CA TYR A 127 7.25 9.45 -12.87
C TYR A 127 6.28 8.43 -13.47
N ARG A 128 6.50 8.07 -14.73
CA ARG A 128 5.88 6.90 -15.39
C ARG A 128 6.97 6.18 -16.17
N ASP A 129 7.08 4.86 -15.96
CA ASP A 129 8.10 4.02 -16.61
C ASP A 129 9.54 4.61 -16.49
N GLY A 130 9.86 5.17 -15.31
CA GLY A 130 11.16 5.83 -15.05
C GLY A 130 11.26 7.28 -15.54
N ARG A 131 10.39 7.72 -16.46
CA ARG A 131 10.41 9.06 -17.04
C ARG A 131 9.75 10.08 -16.13
N LEU A 132 10.40 11.21 -15.88
CA LEU A 132 9.86 12.33 -15.12
C LEU A 132 8.77 13.05 -15.92
N LEU A 133 7.54 13.09 -15.40
CA LEU A 133 6.38 13.74 -16.04
C LEU A 133 6.01 15.07 -15.36
N VAL A 134 6.12 15.13 -14.02
CA VAL A 134 5.77 16.33 -13.26
C VAL A 134 6.87 16.59 -12.22
N LYS A 135 7.31 17.84 -12.16
CA LYS A 135 8.18 18.38 -11.11
C LYS A 135 7.58 19.71 -10.66
N ALA A 136 7.31 19.84 -9.35
CA ALA A 136 6.67 21.03 -8.80
C ALA A 136 7.19 21.36 -7.40
N PRO A 137 7.32 22.64 -7.02
CA PRO A 137 7.49 23.07 -5.65
C PRO A 137 6.21 22.75 -4.85
N ILE A 138 6.34 22.50 -3.56
CA ILE A 138 5.22 22.13 -2.69
C ILE A 138 5.24 22.88 -1.37
N GLY A 139 4.05 23.07 -0.80
CA GLY A 139 3.85 23.32 0.61
C GLY A 139 3.73 22.02 1.37
N ILE A 140 4.29 21.95 2.57
CA ILE A 140 4.25 20.79 3.47
C ILE A 140 3.77 21.19 4.86
N GLY A 141 3.57 20.21 5.74
CA GLY A 141 3.17 20.44 7.13
C GLY A 141 4.14 21.30 7.92
N ALA A 142 3.58 22.20 8.74
CA ALA A 142 4.32 23.01 9.71
C ALA A 142 4.98 22.11 10.79
N ALA A 143 5.85 22.69 11.64
CA ALA A 143 6.56 21.95 12.67
C ALA A 143 5.63 21.21 13.63
N GLY A 144 4.55 21.86 14.08
CA GLY A 144 3.55 21.28 15.00
C GLY A 144 2.60 20.26 14.35
N SER A 145 2.56 20.16 12.99
CA SER A 145 1.74 19.18 12.29
C SER A 145 2.44 18.71 11.00
N PRO A 146 3.55 17.97 11.15
CA PRO A 146 4.41 17.61 10.02
C PRO A 146 3.75 16.65 9.05
N THR A 147 4.06 16.79 7.76
CA THR A 147 3.73 15.80 6.74
C THR A 147 4.36 14.45 7.10
N PRO A 148 3.60 13.36 7.24
CA PRO A 148 4.14 12.07 7.62
C PRO A 148 5.08 11.51 6.54
N GLY A 149 6.19 10.90 6.97
CA GLY A 149 7.09 10.16 6.08
C GLY A 149 6.63 8.71 5.89
N GLY A 150 6.94 8.13 4.73
CA GLY A 150 6.62 6.72 4.51
C GLY A 150 6.27 6.37 3.06
N ARG A 151 5.63 5.19 2.92
CA ARG A 151 5.10 4.68 1.65
C ARG A 151 3.58 4.65 1.72
N PHE A 152 2.95 5.36 0.84
CA PHE A 152 1.52 5.55 0.75
C PHE A 152 1.05 5.38 -0.70
N PHE A 153 -0.22 5.62 -0.96
CA PHE A 153 -0.79 5.64 -2.30
C PHE A 153 -1.94 6.63 -2.38
N ILE A 154 -2.30 7.04 -3.60
CA ILE A 154 -3.51 7.81 -3.86
C ILE A 154 -4.72 6.90 -3.65
N ARG A 155 -5.51 7.23 -2.64
CA ARG A 155 -6.74 6.52 -2.28
C ARG A 155 -7.94 7.08 -3.00
N GLU A 156 -8.00 8.41 -3.12
CA GLU A 156 -9.14 9.14 -3.66
C GLU A 156 -8.69 10.25 -4.59
N ARG A 157 -9.58 10.59 -5.50
CA ARG A 157 -9.51 11.81 -6.31
C ARG A 157 -10.80 12.58 -6.11
N LEU A 158 -10.71 13.82 -5.68
CA LEU A 158 -11.81 14.70 -5.32
C LEU A 158 -11.69 15.99 -6.11
N VAL A 159 -12.82 16.48 -6.60
CA VAL A 159 -12.95 17.83 -7.14
C VAL A 159 -13.64 18.65 -6.05
N PRO A 160 -12.96 19.63 -5.42
CA PRO A 160 -13.57 20.47 -4.42
C PRO A 160 -14.73 21.28 -5.00
N SER A 161 -15.80 21.47 -4.24
CA SER A 161 -16.95 22.29 -4.66
C SER A 161 -16.58 23.78 -4.84
N ASN A 162 -15.63 24.27 -4.02
CA ASN A 162 -15.07 25.61 -4.15
C ASN A 162 -13.63 25.55 -4.68
N PRO A 163 -13.38 25.82 -5.98
CA PRO A 163 -12.04 25.82 -6.56
C PRO A 163 -11.14 26.97 -6.06
N ASN A 164 -11.73 28.01 -5.46
CA ASN A 164 -11.04 29.13 -4.86
C ASN A 164 -10.81 28.94 -3.35
N GLY A 165 -11.21 27.80 -2.80
CA GLY A 165 -11.01 27.43 -1.41
C GLY A 165 -9.61 26.90 -1.12
N ILE A 166 -9.39 26.50 0.13
CA ILE A 166 -8.10 26.02 0.65
C ILE A 166 -7.58 24.76 -0.05
N TYR A 167 -8.45 23.97 -0.69
CA TYR A 167 -8.10 22.76 -1.45
C TYR A 167 -7.83 23.02 -2.93
N GLY A 168 -8.12 24.25 -3.41
CA GLY A 168 -7.97 24.61 -4.82
C GLY A 168 -8.85 23.77 -5.75
N VAL A 169 -8.37 23.52 -6.95
CA VAL A 169 -9.16 22.94 -8.06
C VAL A 169 -9.20 21.42 -8.10
N LEU A 170 -8.34 20.74 -7.34
CA LEU A 170 -8.23 19.27 -7.35
C LEU A 170 -7.54 18.80 -6.08
N ALA A 171 -8.00 17.68 -5.53
CA ALA A 171 -7.43 17.05 -4.35
C ALA A 171 -7.29 15.54 -4.54
N PHE A 172 -6.26 14.97 -3.93
CA PHE A 172 -6.00 13.53 -3.83
C PHE A 172 -5.86 13.15 -2.36
N GLY A 173 -6.77 12.36 -1.83
CA GLY A 173 -6.63 11.74 -0.52
C GLY A 173 -5.61 10.61 -0.58
N LEU A 174 -4.65 10.61 0.34
CA LEU A 174 -3.65 9.56 0.47
C LEU A 174 -4.11 8.49 1.46
N SER A 175 -3.46 7.33 1.41
CA SER A 175 -3.59 6.30 2.45
C SER A 175 -2.89 6.67 3.76
N ALA A 176 -2.30 7.85 3.83
CA ALA A 176 -1.62 8.43 4.99
C ALA A 176 -2.60 9.18 5.90
N TYR A 177 -2.36 9.11 7.22
CA TYR A 177 -3.11 9.86 8.22
C TYR A 177 -2.16 10.66 9.12
N SER A 178 -2.60 11.85 9.53
CA SER A 178 -1.93 12.67 10.52
C SER A 178 -2.11 12.07 11.92
N ARG A 179 -1.09 12.17 12.75
CA ARG A 179 -1.19 11.87 14.19
C ARG A 179 -1.55 13.12 15.02
N HIS A 180 -1.44 14.29 14.41
CA HIS A 180 -1.59 15.58 15.09
C HIS A 180 -2.95 16.23 14.84
N ARG A 181 -3.61 15.87 13.74
CA ARG A 181 -4.92 16.43 13.35
C ARG A 181 -5.84 15.28 12.98
N THR A 182 -6.65 14.86 13.94
CA THR A 182 -7.62 13.77 13.81
C THR A 182 -9.07 14.28 13.74
N ASP A 183 -9.27 15.55 14.05
CA ASP A 183 -10.53 16.30 14.07
C ASP A 183 -10.99 16.77 12.67
N TRP A 184 -10.16 16.58 11.65
CA TRP A 184 -10.46 16.99 10.28
C TRP A 184 -11.40 16.00 9.58
N PRO A 185 -12.27 16.45 8.64
CA PRO A 185 -13.09 15.55 7.84
C PRO A 185 -12.25 14.43 7.21
N GLY A 186 -12.72 13.16 7.35
CA GLY A 186 -11.95 11.99 6.97
C GLY A 186 -10.93 11.51 8.02
N GLY A 187 -11.01 11.97 9.30
CA GLY A 187 -10.20 11.46 10.40
C GLY A 187 -8.70 11.80 10.29
N GLY A 188 -8.38 12.97 9.75
CA GLY A 188 -6.99 13.43 9.58
C GLY A 188 -6.28 12.84 8.36
N GLN A 189 -7.00 12.39 7.34
CA GLN A 189 -6.44 11.92 6.09
C GLN A 189 -5.55 13.00 5.44
N VAL A 190 -4.31 12.64 5.12
CA VAL A 190 -3.38 13.53 4.43
C VAL A 190 -3.67 13.55 2.94
N GLY A 191 -3.67 14.73 2.33
CA GLY A 191 -3.92 14.92 0.91
C GLY A 191 -2.77 15.59 0.16
N ILE A 192 -2.82 15.47 -1.17
CA ILE A 192 -2.11 16.32 -2.14
C ILE A 192 -3.18 17.14 -2.84
N HIS A 193 -3.13 18.46 -2.74
CA HIS A 193 -4.20 19.30 -3.28
C HIS A 193 -3.70 20.67 -3.77
N GLY A 194 -4.55 21.39 -4.51
CA GLY A 194 -4.32 22.78 -4.88
C GLY A 194 -4.38 23.73 -3.68
N THR A 195 -4.42 25.02 -3.93
CA THR A 195 -4.50 26.02 -2.86
C THR A 195 -5.00 27.35 -3.39
N ASN A 196 -5.60 28.14 -2.51
CA ASN A 196 -5.91 29.56 -2.71
C ASN A 196 -4.77 30.50 -2.23
N GLN A 197 -3.68 29.93 -1.71
CA GLN A 197 -2.49 30.67 -1.24
C GLN A 197 -1.21 30.23 -1.97
N PRO A 198 -1.13 30.38 -3.32
CA PRO A 198 0.00 29.88 -4.11
C PRO A 198 1.31 30.60 -3.82
N GLN A 199 1.28 31.83 -3.29
CA GLN A 199 2.44 32.64 -2.91
C GLN A 199 3.24 32.02 -1.74
N LEU A 200 2.61 31.19 -0.92
CA LEU A 200 3.26 30.53 0.21
C LEU A 200 4.07 29.27 -0.19
N ILE A 201 4.05 28.88 -1.48
CA ILE A 201 4.77 27.72 -2.01
C ILE A 201 6.09 28.16 -2.66
N PRO A 202 7.23 27.55 -2.26
CA PRO A 202 7.38 26.42 -1.33
C PRO A 202 7.46 26.85 0.14
N GLY A 203 6.83 26.10 1.07
CA GLY A 203 6.79 26.46 2.48
C GLY A 203 6.39 25.32 3.43
N ARG A 204 6.49 25.58 4.75
CA ARG A 204 5.89 24.78 5.82
C ARG A 204 4.59 25.46 6.25
N ILE A 205 3.51 25.18 5.55
CA ILE A 205 2.31 26.02 5.51
C ILE A 205 1.00 25.26 5.76
N SER A 206 1.07 23.98 6.03
CA SER A 206 -0.14 23.13 6.16
C SER A 206 -0.19 22.40 7.49
N ASN A 207 -1.32 21.75 7.75
CA ASN A 207 -1.52 20.83 8.87
C ASN A 207 -1.21 19.37 8.47
N GLY A 208 -0.18 19.15 7.62
CA GLY A 208 0.27 17.83 7.20
C GLY A 208 0.01 17.50 5.73
N CYS A 209 -0.93 18.15 5.07
CA CYS A 209 -1.19 17.99 3.63
C CYS A 209 -0.06 18.56 2.76
N ILE A 210 0.03 18.07 1.54
CA ILE A 210 0.95 18.54 0.52
C ILE A 210 0.20 19.51 -0.40
N ARG A 211 0.57 20.80 -0.38
CA ARG A 211 -0.04 21.82 -1.22
C ARG A 211 0.73 22.03 -2.50
N LEU A 212 0.03 22.13 -3.60
CA LEU A 212 0.52 22.47 -4.94
C LEU A 212 -0.16 23.75 -5.44
N ARG A 213 0.50 24.49 -6.33
CA ARG A 213 -0.20 25.50 -7.11
C ARG A 213 -1.28 24.84 -7.96
N ASN A 214 -2.39 25.52 -8.25
CA ASN A 214 -3.52 24.95 -8.98
C ASN A 214 -3.14 24.43 -10.37
N ALA A 215 -2.25 25.10 -11.09
CA ALA A 215 -1.71 24.63 -12.37
C ALA A 215 -0.93 23.30 -12.21
N ASP A 216 -0.16 23.16 -11.12
CA ASP A 216 0.65 21.97 -10.86
C ASP A 216 -0.19 20.75 -10.47
N VAL A 217 -1.23 20.95 -9.62
CA VAL A 217 -2.13 19.85 -9.25
C VAL A 217 -2.96 19.39 -10.45
N ARG A 218 -3.35 20.29 -11.37
CA ARG A 218 -4.00 19.90 -12.64
C ARG A 218 -3.06 19.06 -13.51
N ARG A 219 -1.78 19.45 -13.65
CA ARG A 219 -0.76 18.66 -14.38
C ARG A 219 -0.59 17.28 -13.75
N LEU A 220 -0.48 17.23 -12.42
CA LEU A 220 -0.40 15.97 -11.69
C LEU A 220 -1.64 15.10 -11.97
N GLY A 221 -2.83 15.68 -11.95
CA GLY A 221 -4.10 14.99 -12.17
C GLY A 221 -4.28 14.34 -13.54
N ARG A 222 -3.48 14.72 -14.54
CA ARG A 222 -3.47 14.08 -15.87
C ARG A 222 -2.64 12.80 -15.91
N VAL A 223 -1.74 12.61 -14.97
CA VAL A 223 -0.77 11.51 -15.00
C VAL A 223 -0.93 10.50 -13.88
N VAL A 224 -1.68 10.82 -12.82
CA VAL A 224 -1.89 9.94 -11.66
C VAL A 224 -3.33 9.46 -11.57
N GLN A 225 -3.51 8.31 -10.90
CA GLN A 225 -4.81 7.69 -10.65
C GLN A 225 -4.86 7.09 -9.24
N ARG A 226 -6.00 6.60 -8.83
CA ARG A 226 -6.13 5.80 -7.60
C ARG A 226 -5.18 4.60 -7.67
N GLY A 227 -4.59 4.23 -6.55
CA GLY A 227 -3.57 3.19 -6.51
C GLY A 227 -2.17 3.66 -6.96
N THR A 228 -1.96 4.95 -7.31
CA THR A 228 -0.61 5.47 -7.58
C THR A 228 0.20 5.51 -6.27
N PRO A 229 1.35 4.80 -6.18
CA PRO A 229 2.19 4.83 -5.00
C PRO A 229 2.84 6.19 -4.79
N VAL A 230 2.94 6.57 -3.52
CA VAL A 230 3.52 7.85 -3.06
C VAL A 230 4.57 7.55 -2.00
N ARG A 231 5.80 7.94 -2.26
CA ARG A 231 6.89 7.91 -1.28
C ARG A 231 7.13 9.31 -0.73
N ILE A 232 6.99 9.48 0.57
CA ILE A 232 7.28 10.74 1.29
C ILE A 232 8.55 10.54 2.13
N ARG A 233 9.57 11.35 1.90
CA ARG A 233 10.87 11.29 2.57
C ARG A 233 11.35 12.68 3.00
#